data_533f7720d8857a742c24ef0c233a7660
#
_entry.id   533f7720d8857a742c24ef0c233a7660
#
_cell.length_a   1.000
_cell.length_b   1.000
_cell.length_c   1.000
_cell.angle_alpha   90.00
_cell.angle_beta   90.00
_cell.angle_gamma   90.00
#
_symmetry.space_group_name_H-M   'P 1'
#
loop_
_entity.id
_entity.type
_entity.pdbx_description
1 polymer ?
#
loop_
_entity_poly.entity_id
_entity_poly.type
_entity_poly.pdbx_seq_one_letter_code
_entity_poly.pdbx_strand_id
1 'polypeptide(L)'
;MRRELPTKMLLGLFVALIAVQGGIDLYRHRHFQVPIVCGPGVTKVENLSAFSPGIAGTMADTRVFTLEGKEPGGKMIMLGSTHANEPAGTLASLIVIENAVVERGTLYVI
;
A
#
# COMPACT_ATOMS: atom_id res chain seq x y z
N MET A 1 37.84 16.31 -37.44
CA MET A 1 36.99 17.39 -36.84
C MET A 1 36.03 16.79 -35.83
N ARG A 2 36.30 16.96 -34.53
CA ARG A 2 35.29 16.64 -33.48
C ARG A 2 34.25 17.74 -33.53
N ARG A 3 33.01 17.41 -33.92
CA ARG A 3 31.89 18.32 -33.82
C ARG A 3 31.55 18.39 -32.31
N GLU A 4 31.91 19.47 -31.65
CA GLU A 4 31.44 19.74 -30.28
C GLU A 4 29.95 20.00 -30.34
N LEU A 5 29.20 19.26 -29.53
CA LEU A 5 27.77 19.51 -29.38
C LEU A 5 27.59 20.91 -28.75
N PRO A 6 26.77 21.79 -29.34
CA PRO A 6 26.58 23.14 -28.81
C PRO A 6 26.01 23.05 -27.38
N THR A 7 26.53 23.89 -26.50
CA THR A 7 26.16 23.91 -25.05
C THR A 7 24.67 23.88 -24.80
N LYS A 8 23.87 24.54 -25.65
CA LYS A 8 22.41 24.54 -25.58
C LYS A 8 21.79 23.14 -25.77
N MET A 9 22.38 22.31 -26.64
CA MET A 9 21.90 20.92 -26.85
C MET A 9 22.27 20.06 -25.65
N LEU A 10 23.45 20.23 -25.07
CA LEU A 10 23.84 19.50 -23.85
C LEU A 10 22.94 19.86 -22.67
N LEU A 11 22.62 21.14 -22.50
CA LEU A 11 21.70 21.59 -21.46
C LEU A 11 20.29 21.04 -21.68
N GLY A 12 19.80 21.08 -22.91
CA GLY A 12 18.49 20.52 -23.26
C GLY A 12 18.40 19.00 -23.00
N LEU A 13 19.46 18.26 -23.35
CA LEU A 13 19.54 16.83 -23.06
C LEU A 13 19.56 16.55 -21.56
N PHE A 14 20.31 17.33 -20.79
CA PHE A 14 20.37 17.20 -19.34
C PHE A 14 19.00 17.43 -18.66
N VAL A 15 18.30 18.49 -19.08
CA VAL A 15 16.94 18.77 -18.57
C VAL A 15 15.95 17.65 -18.95
N ALA A 16 16.04 17.16 -20.19
CA ALA A 16 15.20 16.04 -20.64
C ALA A 16 15.45 14.76 -19.82
N LEU A 17 16.70 14.45 -19.51
CA LEU A 17 17.06 13.29 -18.68
C LEU A 17 16.49 13.42 -17.26
N ILE A 18 16.59 14.59 -16.64
CA ILE A 18 16.01 14.85 -15.31
C ILE A 18 14.47 14.68 -15.36
N ALA A 19 13.81 15.22 -16.37
CA ALA A 19 12.37 15.11 -16.52
C ALA A 19 11.91 13.66 -16.69
N VAL A 20 12.63 12.88 -17.51
CA VAL A 20 12.34 11.46 -17.72
C VAL A 20 12.55 10.67 -16.43
N GLN A 21 13.67 10.90 -15.73
CA GLN A 21 13.94 10.24 -14.46
C GLN A 21 12.87 10.56 -13.42
N GLY A 22 12.52 11.83 -13.26
CA GLY A 22 11.45 12.26 -12.35
C GLY A 22 10.09 11.64 -12.68
N GLY A 23 9.78 11.50 -13.97
CA GLY A 23 8.57 10.81 -14.44
C GLY A 23 8.57 9.32 -14.08
N ILE A 24 9.70 8.63 -14.26
CA ILE A 24 9.86 7.22 -13.89
C ILE A 24 9.71 7.04 -12.38
N ASP A 25 10.33 7.89 -11.59
CA ASP A 25 10.28 7.79 -10.13
C ASP A 25 8.86 8.06 -9.62
N LEU A 26 8.18 9.06 -10.15
CA LEU A 26 6.78 9.33 -9.84
C LEU A 26 5.88 8.14 -10.18
N TYR A 27 6.08 7.54 -11.37
CA TYR A 27 5.33 6.36 -11.76
C TYR A 27 5.57 5.19 -10.81
N ARG A 28 6.82 4.91 -10.44
CA ARG A 28 7.18 3.85 -9.50
C ARG A 28 6.56 4.08 -8.12
N HIS A 29 6.62 5.31 -7.61
CA HIS A 29 6.01 5.65 -6.30
C HIS A 29 4.50 5.47 -6.31
N ARG A 30 3.82 5.86 -7.38
CA ARG A 30 2.36 5.69 -7.48
C ARG A 30 1.91 4.24 -7.59
N HIS A 31 2.75 3.36 -8.10
CA HIS A 31 2.43 1.93 -8.30
C HIS A 31 3.15 1.03 -7.29
N PHE A 32 3.88 1.61 -6.34
CA PHE A 32 4.52 0.83 -5.30
C PHE A 32 3.46 0.24 -4.37
N GLN A 33 3.48 -1.09 -4.26
CA GLN A 33 2.67 -1.80 -3.28
C GLN A 33 3.58 -2.34 -2.18
N VAL A 34 3.27 -1.99 -0.93
CA VAL A 34 3.98 -2.53 0.22
C VAL A 34 3.76 -4.05 0.27
N PRO A 35 4.82 -4.87 0.26
CA PRO A 35 4.67 -6.29 0.48
C PRO A 35 4.19 -6.52 1.92
N ILE A 36 3.01 -7.13 2.07
CA ILE A 36 2.45 -7.45 3.38
C ILE A 36 2.61 -8.96 3.60
N VAL A 37 3.31 -9.31 4.66
CA VAL A 37 3.49 -10.69 5.10
C VAL A 37 2.40 -11.01 6.12
N CYS A 38 1.54 -11.98 5.80
CA CYS A 38 0.51 -12.42 6.73
C CYS A 38 1.13 -13.28 7.83
N GLY A 39 0.91 -12.88 9.07
CA GLY A 39 1.29 -13.66 10.25
C GLY A 39 0.30 -14.81 10.53
N PRO A 40 0.59 -15.62 11.57
CA PRO A 40 -0.16 -16.84 11.89
C PRO A 40 -1.61 -16.59 12.32
N GLY A 41 -1.95 -15.36 12.72
CA GLY A 41 -3.30 -15.00 13.14
C GLY A 41 -4.23 -14.60 12.00
N VAL A 42 -3.70 -14.35 10.79
CA VAL A 42 -4.51 -13.99 9.63
C VAL A 42 -5.18 -15.25 9.08
N THR A 43 -6.51 -15.28 9.16
CA THR A 43 -7.33 -16.41 8.71
C THR A 43 -7.84 -16.22 7.29
N LYS A 44 -8.00 -14.97 6.84
CA LYS A 44 -8.52 -14.65 5.51
C LYS A 44 -8.01 -13.31 5.01
N VAL A 45 -7.83 -13.19 3.70
CA VAL A 45 -7.54 -11.92 3.01
C VAL A 45 -8.52 -11.77 1.87
N GLU A 46 -9.25 -10.67 1.83
CA GLU A 46 -10.23 -10.35 0.79
C GLU A 46 -10.07 -8.89 0.37
N ASN A 47 -10.70 -8.52 -0.72
CA ASN A 47 -10.86 -7.11 -1.06
C ASN A 47 -12.09 -6.52 -0.35
N LEU A 48 -12.07 -5.23 -0.08
CA LEU A 48 -13.20 -4.53 0.54
C LEU A 48 -14.48 -4.61 -0.30
N SER A 49 -14.35 -4.81 -1.61
CA SER A 49 -15.45 -5.10 -2.52
C SER A 49 -16.22 -6.37 -2.18
N ALA A 50 -15.66 -7.33 -1.45
CA ALA A 50 -16.40 -8.49 -0.95
C ALA A 50 -17.52 -8.09 0.03
N PHE A 51 -17.34 -6.97 0.73
CA PHE A 51 -18.34 -6.40 1.66
C PHE A 51 -19.17 -5.29 1.02
N SER A 52 -18.63 -4.62 0.02
CA SER A 52 -19.28 -3.51 -0.70
C SER A 52 -18.98 -3.60 -2.21
N PRO A 53 -19.80 -4.36 -2.97
CA PRO A 53 -19.53 -4.58 -4.40
C PRO A 53 -19.39 -3.32 -5.26
N GLY A 54 -20.00 -2.21 -4.83
CA GLY A 54 -19.99 -0.94 -5.57
C GLY A 54 -18.60 -0.28 -5.68
N ILE A 55 -17.61 -0.73 -4.89
CA ILE A 55 -16.24 -0.18 -4.95
C ILE A 55 -15.28 -1.07 -5.73
N ALA A 56 -15.72 -2.18 -6.27
CA ALA A 56 -14.88 -3.10 -7.01
C ALA A 56 -14.16 -2.41 -8.17
N GLY A 57 -12.85 -2.62 -8.27
CA GLY A 57 -12.01 -2.02 -9.31
C GLY A 57 -11.71 -0.52 -9.14
N THR A 58 -12.13 0.10 -8.06
CA THR A 58 -11.76 1.47 -7.71
C THR A 58 -10.52 1.52 -6.82
N MET A 59 -9.95 2.71 -6.61
CA MET A 59 -8.84 2.92 -5.67
C MET A 59 -9.22 2.65 -4.21
N ALA A 60 -10.52 2.62 -3.89
CA ALA A 60 -11.04 2.30 -2.56
C ALA A 60 -11.12 0.78 -2.30
N ASP A 61 -10.95 -0.06 -3.32
CA ASP A 61 -10.99 -1.52 -3.19
C ASP A 61 -9.67 -2.06 -2.61
N THR A 62 -9.45 -1.79 -1.34
CA THR A 62 -8.26 -2.21 -0.59
C THR A 62 -8.41 -3.61 -0.01
N ARG A 63 -7.31 -4.19 0.45
CA ARG A 63 -7.31 -5.49 1.12
C ARG A 63 -7.83 -5.38 2.56
N VAL A 64 -8.60 -6.36 2.96
CA VAL A 64 -9.09 -6.57 4.33
C VAL A 64 -8.44 -7.86 4.85
N PHE A 65 -7.71 -7.73 5.94
CA PHE A 65 -7.08 -8.86 6.65
C PHE A 65 -7.97 -9.23 7.82
N THR A 66 -8.46 -10.46 7.84
CA THR A 66 -9.32 -10.98 8.91
C THR A 66 -8.50 -11.86 9.84
N LEU A 67 -8.57 -11.57 11.13
CA LEU A 67 -8.00 -12.39 12.19
C LEU A 67 -9.16 -12.89 13.07
N GLU A 68 -9.42 -14.18 13.03
CA GLU A 68 -10.50 -14.81 13.80
C GLU A 68 -9.95 -15.56 15.00
N GLY A 69 -10.54 -15.29 16.16
CA GLY A 69 -10.27 -16.02 17.38
C GLY A 69 -10.92 -17.39 17.41
N LYS A 70 -10.39 -18.27 18.25
CA LYS A 70 -10.93 -19.63 18.45
C LYS A 70 -12.30 -19.64 19.14
N GLU A 71 -12.60 -18.60 19.91
CA GLU A 71 -13.84 -18.46 20.65
C GLU A 71 -14.71 -17.33 20.06
N PRO A 72 -16.04 -17.47 20.12
CA PRO A 72 -16.95 -16.40 19.74
C PRO A 72 -16.71 -15.13 20.58
N GLY A 73 -16.84 -13.96 19.96
CA GLY A 73 -16.64 -12.68 20.65
C GLY A 73 -17.12 -11.50 19.81
N GLY A 74 -16.70 -10.31 20.21
CA GLY A 74 -16.98 -9.07 19.50
C GLY A 74 -16.25 -8.97 18.15
N LYS A 75 -16.65 -7.97 17.36
CA LYS A 75 -15.97 -7.62 16.10
C LYS A 75 -15.34 -6.24 16.24
N MET A 76 -14.13 -6.08 15.76
CA MET A 76 -13.37 -4.84 15.75
C MET A 76 -12.82 -4.55 14.36
N ILE A 77 -12.79 -3.29 13.99
CA ILE A 77 -12.15 -2.84 12.75
C ILE A 77 -10.99 -1.92 13.14
N MET A 78 -9.82 -2.19 12.59
CA MET A 78 -8.64 -1.33 12.66
C MET A 78 -8.39 -0.74 11.28
N LEU A 79 -8.41 0.59 11.18
CA LEU A 79 -8.08 1.32 9.96
C LEU A 79 -6.64 1.81 10.04
N GLY A 80 -5.80 1.33 9.14
CA GLY A 80 -4.47 1.87 8.92
C GLY A 80 -4.48 2.91 7.80
N SER A 81 -3.53 3.83 7.80
CA SER A 81 -3.33 4.76 6.66
C SER A 81 -4.52 5.65 6.30
N THR A 82 -5.33 6.08 7.26
CA THR A 82 -6.42 7.05 7.00
C THR A 82 -5.90 8.33 6.34
N HIS A 83 -4.67 8.72 6.67
CA HIS A 83 -3.95 9.84 6.05
C HIS A 83 -2.65 9.35 5.43
N ALA A 84 -2.51 9.54 4.13
CA ALA A 84 -1.37 9.04 3.34
C ALA A 84 0.01 9.53 3.81
N ASN A 85 0.06 10.66 4.51
CA ASN A 85 1.30 11.27 5.02
C ASN A 85 1.64 10.86 6.47
N GLU A 86 0.82 10.00 7.09
CA GLU A 86 1.01 9.57 8.47
C GLU A 86 1.36 8.07 8.51
N PRO A 87 2.66 7.71 8.46
CA PRO A 87 3.08 6.32 8.36
C PRO A 87 2.80 5.49 9.62
N ALA A 88 2.55 6.13 10.76
CA ALA A 88 2.36 5.45 12.04
C ALA A 88 1.16 4.47 12.02
N GLY A 89 0.04 4.87 11.44
CA GLY A 89 -1.15 4.02 11.31
C GLY A 89 -0.88 2.80 10.41
N THR A 90 -0.20 3.02 9.28
CA THR A 90 0.22 1.95 8.36
C THR A 90 1.14 0.95 9.07
N LEU A 91 2.17 1.45 9.74
CA LEU A 91 3.13 0.60 10.45
C LEU A 91 2.46 -0.20 11.57
N ALA A 92 1.56 0.42 12.34
CA ALA A 92 0.79 -0.27 13.39
C ALA A 92 -0.06 -1.40 12.79
N SER A 93 -0.75 -1.16 11.67
CA SER A 93 -1.55 -2.19 10.99
C SER A 93 -0.69 -3.32 10.46
N LEU A 94 0.47 -3.03 9.87
CA LEU A 94 1.42 -4.06 9.41
C LEU A 94 1.90 -4.93 10.57
N ILE A 95 2.30 -4.33 11.69
CA ILE A 95 2.74 -5.07 12.88
C ILE A 95 1.62 -5.98 13.40
N VAL A 96 0.38 -5.51 13.40
CA VAL A 96 -0.78 -6.32 13.82
C VAL A 96 -1.01 -7.47 12.84
N ILE A 97 -1.01 -7.22 11.53
CA ILE A 97 -1.19 -8.26 10.50
C ILE A 97 -0.11 -9.34 10.61
N GLU A 98 1.14 -8.95 10.85
CA GLU A 98 2.27 -9.86 10.88
C GLU A 98 2.38 -10.67 12.17
N ASN A 99 1.92 -10.14 13.30
CA ASN A 99 2.25 -10.71 14.61
C ASN A 99 1.05 -11.01 15.51
N ALA A 100 -0.11 -10.39 15.29
CA ALA A 100 -1.22 -10.53 16.21
C ALA A 100 -1.93 -11.89 16.04
N VAL A 101 -2.37 -12.43 17.17
CA VAL A 101 -3.28 -13.58 17.24
C VAL A 101 -4.47 -13.16 18.09
N VAL A 102 -5.67 -13.35 17.55
CA VAL A 102 -6.92 -13.05 18.24
C VAL A 102 -7.37 -14.30 19.00
N GLU A 103 -7.66 -14.19 20.28
CA GLU A 103 -8.16 -15.31 21.09
C GLU A 103 -9.68 -15.44 20.96
N ARG A 104 -10.41 -14.30 20.98
CA ARG A 104 -11.88 -14.26 20.93
C ARG A 104 -12.37 -13.19 19.97
N GLY A 105 -13.40 -13.54 19.19
CA GLY A 105 -14.03 -12.62 18.26
C GLY A 105 -13.26 -12.46 16.95
N THR A 106 -13.43 -11.33 16.29
CA THR A 106 -12.85 -11.08 14.97
C THR A 106 -12.27 -9.66 14.88
N LEU A 107 -11.04 -9.56 14.40
CA LEU A 107 -10.41 -8.29 14.06
C LEU A 107 -10.28 -8.20 12.53
N TYR A 108 -10.79 -7.12 11.96
CA TYR A 108 -10.58 -6.72 10.57
C TYR A 108 -9.55 -5.61 10.53
N VAL A 109 -8.49 -5.77 9.75
CA VAL A 109 -7.46 -4.73 9.51
C VAL A 109 -7.54 -4.29 8.06
N ILE A 110 -7.66 -2.97 7.82
CA ILE A 110 -7.84 -2.37 6.51
C ILE A 110 -6.78 -1.29 6.28
#